data_748a2fe97a7056545cdfc9dd0f8dd0a9
#
_entry.id   748a2fe97a7056545cdfc9dd0f8dd0a9
#
_cell.length_a   1.000
_cell.length_b   1.000
_cell.length_c   1.000
_cell.angle_alpha   90.00
_cell.angle_beta   90.00
_cell.angle_gamma   90.00
#
_symmetry.space_group_name_H-M   'P 1'
#
loop_
_entity.id
_entity.type
_entity.pdbx_description
1 polymer ?
#
loop_
_entity_poly.entity_id
_entity_poly.type
_entity_poly.pdbx_seq_one_letter_code
_entity_poly.pdbx_strand_id
1 'polypeptide(L)'
;MGWSDFAVADGRSVEDLTVLLTVYKRDTLDQQLEALANQTIIPKEVVVYHDCDFRKIPKRRLKKKGVQVVENSWNTKYIGRFAYMINAPTEWIAVVDDDLILGSDCLRTYLEQAKKLDAIVGGIGRIGFTNPSYGKLEQPPDYGIRPDPVLSDYVGQMWVFRKQLLFDMFSVPPSTYATGEDMHLCFAARLRSGILSYAAAQPTEESVSDVAYGKYGGDKFASYRKTPESDRAAVETYFTGLGMSLIDLDEQRMAREQLPRFDD
;
A
#
# COMPACT_ATOMS: atom_id res chain seq x y z
N MET A 1 -22.25 1.31 -15.57
CA MET A 1 -21.36 2.49 -15.60
C MET A 1 -20.33 2.30 -14.49
N GLY A 2 -19.08 2.10 -14.85
CA GLY A 2 -17.97 1.90 -13.91
C GLY A 2 -17.38 3.22 -13.43
N TRP A 3 -16.43 3.17 -12.52
CA TRP A 3 -15.70 4.35 -12.03
C TRP A 3 -15.03 5.12 -13.18
N SER A 4 -14.39 4.40 -14.08
CA SER A 4 -13.73 4.95 -15.27
C SER A 4 -14.64 5.75 -16.18
N ASP A 5 -15.93 5.38 -16.28
CA ASP A 5 -16.88 6.08 -17.16
C ASP A 5 -17.17 7.52 -16.69
N PHE A 6 -17.00 7.81 -15.38
CA PHE A 6 -17.15 9.16 -14.85
C PHE A 6 -15.90 10.02 -15.01
N ALA A 7 -14.75 9.41 -15.16
CA ALA A 7 -13.47 10.08 -15.10
C ALA A 7 -12.83 10.31 -16.49
N VAL A 8 -13.29 9.63 -17.56
CA VAL A 8 -12.77 9.76 -18.93
C VAL A 8 -13.13 11.09 -19.62
N ALA A 9 -14.02 11.87 -19.03
CA ALA A 9 -14.54 13.09 -19.68
C ALA A 9 -13.47 14.18 -19.92
N ASP A 10 -12.30 14.08 -19.29
CA ASP A 10 -11.21 15.08 -19.36
C ASP A 10 -9.93 14.58 -20.07
N GLY A 11 -9.97 13.40 -20.70
CA GLY A 11 -8.86 12.90 -21.53
C GLY A 11 -7.72 12.20 -20.76
N ARG A 12 -7.90 11.92 -19.45
CA ARG A 12 -6.91 11.16 -18.67
C ARG A 12 -6.86 9.69 -19.09
N SER A 13 -5.69 9.05 -18.94
CA SER A 13 -5.54 7.62 -19.20
C SER A 13 -6.26 6.77 -18.14
N VAL A 14 -6.89 5.68 -18.60
CA VAL A 14 -7.43 4.63 -17.72
C VAL A 14 -6.38 3.54 -17.60
N GLU A 15 -5.91 3.30 -16.39
CA GLU A 15 -4.90 2.29 -16.10
C GLU A 15 -5.51 0.96 -15.67
N ASP A 16 -4.84 -0.16 -15.98
CA ASP A 16 -5.24 -1.50 -15.53
C ASP A 16 -4.92 -1.70 -14.05
N LEU A 17 -5.51 -0.86 -13.23
CA LEU A 17 -5.33 -0.69 -11.79
C LEU A 17 -6.68 -0.77 -11.08
N THR A 18 -6.78 -1.57 -10.03
CA THR A 18 -7.86 -1.51 -9.04
C THR A 18 -7.36 -0.84 -7.77
N VAL A 19 -8.06 0.19 -7.32
CA VAL A 19 -7.78 0.87 -6.05
C VAL A 19 -8.78 0.43 -5.00
N LEU A 20 -8.30 -0.07 -3.87
CA LEU A 20 -9.10 -0.38 -2.70
C LEU A 20 -8.87 0.69 -1.62
N LEU A 21 -9.96 1.36 -1.23
CA LEU A 21 -10.01 2.23 -0.06
C LEU A 21 -10.54 1.46 1.14
N THR A 22 -9.81 1.49 2.24
CA THR A 22 -10.25 0.91 3.50
C THR A 22 -11.18 1.88 4.22
N VAL A 23 -12.29 1.39 4.78
CA VAL A 23 -13.15 2.13 5.70
C VAL A 23 -13.30 1.36 6.99
N TYR A 24 -12.77 1.89 8.08
CA TYR A 24 -12.84 1.26 9.38
C TYR A 24 -13.47 2.20 10.42
N LYS A 25 -12.70 3.09 11.04
CA LYS A 25 -13.16 3.98 12.12
C LYS A 25 -13.06 5.46 11.81
N ARG A 26 -12.35 5.85 10.75
CA ARG A 26 -12.13 7.24 10.34
C ARG A 26 -13.18 7.72 9.36
N ASP A 27 -13.38 9.03 9.33
CA ASP A 27 -14.36 9.70 8.45
C ASP A 27 -13.62 10.44 7.32
N THR A 28 -12.87 9.69 6.53
CA THR A 28 -11.97 10.18 5.48
C THR A 28 -12.45 9.83 4.09
N LEU A 29 -13.43 8.92 3.97
CA LEU A 29 -13.84 8.34 2.68
C LEU A 29 -14.19 9.38 1.62
N ASP A 30 -14.91 10.44 1.96
CA ASP A 30 -15.29 11.47 0.98
C ASP A 30 -14.06 12.22 0.45
N GLN A 31 -13.07 12.50 1.32
CA GLN A 31 -11.81 13.15 0.93
C GLN A 31 -10.93 12.20 0.11
N GLN A 32 -10.89 10.92 0.45
CA GLN A 32 -10.18 9.91 -0.34
C GLN A 32 -10.77 9.76 -1.74
N LEU A 33 -12.10 9.73 -1.86
CA LEU A 33 -12.78 9.66 -3.16
C LEU A 33 -12.57 10.93 -4.00
N GLU A 34 -12.52 12.10 -3.37
CA GLU A 34 -12.17 13.37 -4.03
C GLU A 34 -10.72 13.34 -4.52
N ALA A 35 -9.78 12.90 -3.68
CA ALA A 35 -8.38 12.74 -4.06
C ALA A 35 -8.20 11.76 -5.23
N LEU A 36 -8.96 10.65 -5.25
CA LEU A 36 -8.95 9.72 -6.38
C LEU A 36 -9.54 10.31 -7.66
N ALA A 37 -10.61 11.12 -7.55
CA ALA A 37 -11.21 11.78 -8.71
C ALA A 37 -10.27 12.82 -9.34
N ASN A 38 -9.34 13.36 -8.56
CA ASN A 38 -8.36 14.37 -8.98
C ASN A 38 -7.00 13.78 -9.41
N GLN A 39 -6.85 12.45 -9.46
CA GLN A 39 -5.59 11.83 -9.91
C GLN A 39 -5.31 12.11 -11.39
N THR A 40 -4.03 12.19 -11.77
CA THR A 40 -3.58 12.36 -13.17
C THR A 40 -3.86 11.14 -14.03
N ILE A 41 -4.00 9.96 -13.44
CA ILE A 41 -4.47 8.73 -14.08
C ILE A 41 -5.78 8.26 -13.44
N ILE A 42 -6.52 7.41 -14.15
CA ILE A 42 -7.80 6.89 -13.69
C ILE A 42 -7.66 5.38 -13.45
N PRO A 43 -7.91 4.88 -12.23
CA PRO A 43 -7.98 3.44 -12.03
C PRO A 43 -9.21 2.87 -12.74
N LYS A 44 -9.07 1.69 -13.32
CA LYS A 44 -10.17 0.96 -13.99
C LYS A 44 -11.30 0.63 -13.02
N GLU A 45 -10.97 0.36 -11.77
CA GLU A 45 -11.93 0.03 -10.72
C GLU A 45 -11.56 0.67 -9.38
N VAL A 46 -12.59 1.08 -8.64
CA VAL A 46 -12.46 1.53 -7.25
C VAL A 46 -13.36 0.69 -6.36
N VAL A 47 -12.76 0.14 -5.31
CA VAL A 47 -13.42 -0.67 -4.29
C VAL A 47 -13.37 0.06 -2.95
N VAL A 48 -14.49 0.16 -2.27
CA VAL A 48 -14.57 0.56 -0.87
C VAL A 48 -14.74 -0.71 -0.04
N TYR A 49 -13.72 -1.04 0.75
CA TYR A 49 -13.73 -2.16 1.69
C TYR A 49 -14.15 -1.66 3.07
N HIS A 50 -15.41 -1.90 3.40
CA HIS A 50 -16.02 -1.49 4.66
C HIS A 50 -15.93 -2.64 5.67
N ASP A 51 -14.94 -2.53 6.55
CA ASP A 51 -14.67 -3.56 7.56
C ASP A 51 -15.38 -3.23 8.87
N CYS A 52 -16.34 -4.05 9.24
CA CYS A 52 -17.28 -3.82 10.34
C CYS A 52 -18.17 -2.56 10.15
N ASP A 53 -19.29 -2.54 10.83
CA ASP A 53 -20.25 -1.45 10.75
C ASP A 53 -19.94 -0.30 11.74
N PHE A 54 -18.65 0.09 11.83
CA PHE A 54 -18.25 1.22 12.69
C PHE A 54 -18.63 2.58 12.11
N ARG A 55 -18.84 2.66 10.79
CA ARG A 55 -19.19 3.87 10.07
C ARG A 55 -20.32 3.62 9.08
N LYS A 56 -21.24 4.56 8.95
CA LYS A 56 -22.23 4.53 7.88
C LYS A 56 -21.60 5.07 6.60
N ILE A 57 -21.72 4.32 5.51
CA ILE A 57 -21.25 4.74 4.19
C ILE A 57 -22.42 4.97 3.22
N PRO A 58 -22.31 5.95 2.30
CA PRO A 58 -23.39 6.32 1.38
C PRO A 58 -23.44 5.36 0.17
N LYS A 59 -23.73 4.06 0.38
CA LYS A 59 -23.69 3.00 -0.62
C LYS A 59 -24.36 3.35 -1.95
N ARG A 60 -25.56 3.95 -1.90
CA ARG A 60 -26.31 4.32 -3.12
C ARG A 60 -25.54 5.37 -3.94
N ARG A 61 -24.88 6.35 -3.27
CA ARG A 61 -24.06 7.37 -3.92
C ARG A 61 -22.81 6.75 -4.54
N LEU A 62 -22.15 5.84 -3.81
CA LEU A 62 -20.96 5.14 -4.28
C LEU A 62 -21.26 4.29 -5.52
N LYS A 63 -22.30 3.47 -5.48
CA LYS A 63 -22.75 2.66 -6.62
C LYS A 63 -23.08 3.49 -7.86
N LYS A 64 -23.71 4.68 -7.68
CA LYS A 64 -23.96 5.60 -8.78
C LYS A 64 -22.69 6.14 -9.43
N LYS A 65 -21.60 6.24 -8.66
CA LYS A 65 -20.25 6.64 -9.13
C LYS A 65 -19.45 5.45 -9.67
N GLY A 66 -20.03 4.26 -9.80
CA GLY A 66 -19.32 3.08 -10.27
C GLY A 66 -18.34 2.50 -9.25
N VAL A 67 -18.42 2.93 -7.98
CA VAL A 67 -17.59 2.38 -6.89
C VAL A 67 -18.21 1.08 -6.39
N GLN A 68 -17.43 0.03 -6.35
CA GLN A 68 -17.82 -1.23 -5.74
C GLN A 68 -17.72 -1.11 -4.21
N VAL A 69 -18.72 -1.63 -3.51
CA VAL A 69 -18.75 -1.61 -2.04
C VAL A 69 -18.78 -3.05 -1.53
N VAL A 70 -17.80 -3.37 -0.71
CA VAL A 70 -17.70 -4.64 0.02
C VAL A 70 -17.93 -4.38 1.49
N GLU A 71 -18.83 -5.13 2.08
CA GLU A 71 -19.18 -4.99 3.50
C GLU A 71 -18.97 -6.30 4.23
N ASN A 72 -18.29 -6.18 5.36
CA ASN A 72 -18.12 -7.28 6.29
C ASN A 72 -18.88 -6.99 7.58
N SER A 73 -19.68 -7.97 8.03
CA SER A 73 -20.40 -7.89 9.30
C SER A 73 -19.51 -8.09 10.53
N TRP A 74 -18.27 -8.53 10.33
CA TRP A 74 -17.29 -8.79 11.38
C TRP A 74 -15.91 -8.24 10.98
N ASN A 75 -15.05 -8.00 11.95
CA ASN A 75 -13.73 -7.44 11.72
C ASN A 75 -12.79 -8.50 11.12
N THR A 76 -12.51 -8.36 9.83
CA THR A 76 -11.55 -9.21 9.09
C THR A 76 -10.10 -8.85 9.38
N LYS A 77 -9.89 -7.86 10.26
CA LYS A 77 -8.56 -7.30 10.55
C LYS A 77 -7.92 -6.73 9.28
N TYR A 78 -6.61 -6.61 9.29
CA TYR A 78 -5.87 -5.99 8.19
C TYR A 78 -5.77 -6.88 6.95
N ILE A 79 -5.80 -8.21 7.13
CA ILE A 79 -5.58 -9.18 6.04
C ILE A 79 -6.78 -9.31 5.10
N GLY A 80 -8.01 -9.05 5.57
CA GLY A 80 -9.23 -9.27 4.79
C GLY A 80 -9.29 -8.46 3.51
N ARG A 81 -8.80 -7.22 3.52
CA ARG A 81 -8.74 -6.35 2.35
C ARG A 81 -7.82 -6.91 1.25
N PHE A 82 -6.69 -7.51 1.60
CA PHE A 82 -5.82 -8.17 0.64
C PHE A 82 -6.45 -9.46 0.08
N ALA A 83 -7.09 -10.25 0.93
CA ALA A 83 -7.79 -11.46 0.49
C ALA A 83 -8.91 -11.14 -0.51
N TYR A 84 -9.64 -10.05 -0.30
CA TYR A 84 -10.66 -9.61 -1.25
C TYR A 84 -10.07 -9.26 -2.62
N MET A 85 -8.89 -8.62 -2.66
CA MET A 85 -8.25 -8.16 -3.88
C MET A 85 -7.76 -9.27 -4.81
N ILE A 86 -7.76 -10.54 -4.40
CA ILE A 86 -7.56 -11.69 -5.30
C ILE A 86 -8.59 -11.67 -6.45
N ASN A 87 -9.79 -11.14 -6.20
CA ASN A 87 -10.85 -11.03 -7.20
C ASN A 87 -10.77 -9.79 -8.09
N ALA A 88 -9.80 -8.90 -7.90
CA ALA A 88 -9.66 -7.71 -8.73
C ALA A 88 -9.49 -8.09 -10.22
N PRO A 89 -10.18 -7.39 -11.16
CA PRO A 89 -10.13 -7.72 -12.58
C PRO A 89 -8.86 -7.19 -13.27
N THR A 90 -7.99 -6.50 -12.56
CA THR A 90 -6.80 -5.82 -13.08
C THR A 90 -5.52 -6.54 -12.71
N GLU A 91 -4.45 -6.28 -13.46
CA GLU A 91 -3.11 -6.79 -13.14
C GLU A 91 -2.52 -6.09 -11.92
N TRP A 92 -2.74 -4.78 -11.80
CA TRP A 92 -2.19 -3.95 -10.74
C TRP A 92 -3.22 -3.63 -9.66
N ILE A 93 -2.74 -3.55 -8.44
CA ILE A 93 -3.55 -3.27 -7.24
C ILE A 93 -2.92 -2.13 -6.47
N ALA A 94 -3.76 -1.20 -6.02
CA ALA A 94 -3.43 -0.26 -4.97
C ALA A 94 -4.32 -0.50 -3.76
N VAL A 95 -3.74 -0.71 -2.58
CA VAL A 95 -4.46 -0.75 -1.30
C VAL A 95 -4.10 0.50 -0.52
N VAL A 96 -5.09 1.24 -0.03
CA VAL A 96 -4.91 2.53 0.64
C VAL A 96 -5.52 2.48 2.03
N ASP A 97 -4.76 2.87 3.03
CA ASP A 97 -5.23 2.97 4.41
C ASP A 97 -6.27 4.08 4.60
N ASP A 98 -7.08 3.96 5.67
CA ASP A 98 -8.20 4.87 5.97
C ASP A 98 -7.77 6.24 6.52
N ASP A 99 -6.47 6.51 6.61
CA ASP A 99 -5.90 7.77 7.11
C ASP A 99 -5.10 8.57 6.06
N LEU A 100 -5.08 8.14 4.82
CA LEU A 100 -4.33 8.79 3.76
C LEU A 100 -5.20 9.62 2.84
N ILE A 101 -4.70 10.80 2.46
CA ILE A 101 -5.25 11.62 1.38
C ILE A 101 -4.16 11.78 0.32
N LEU A 102 -4.35 11.11 -0.81
CA LEU A 102 -3.34 11.04 -1.87
C LEU A 102 -3.13 12.38 -2.57
N GLY A 103 -1.88 12.71 -2.89
CA GLY A 103 -1.57 13.79 -3.82
C GLY A 103 -2.11 13.49 -5.23
N SER A 104 -2.31 14.50 -6.04
CA SER A 104 -3.00 14.37 -7.34
C SER A 104 -2.25 13.52 -8.37
N ASP A 105 -0.95 13.30 -8.18
CA ASP A 105 -0.10 12.48 -9.06
C ASP A 105 0.42 11.20 -8.39
N CYS A 106 -0.05 10.91 -7.21
CA CYS A 106 0.42 9.79 -6.40
C CYS A 106 0.21 8.44 -7.09
N LEU A 107 -0.99 8.17 -7.62
CA LEU A 107 -1.27 6.86 -8.25
C LEU A 107 -0.37 6.61 -9.47
N ARG A 108 -0.15 7.62 -10.33
CA ARG A 108 0.73 7.49 -11.49
C ARG A 108 2.15 7.20 -11.03
N THR A 109 2.69 8.04 -10.14
CA THR A 109 4.05 7.91 -9.61
C THR A 109 4.33 6.53 -9.02
N TYR A 110 3.40 6.00 -8.23
CA TYR A 110 3.58 4.69 -7.59
C TYR A 110 3.44 3.54 -8.59
N LEU A 111 2.48 3.63 -9.50
CA LEU A 111 2.26 2.58 -10.51
C LEU A 111 3.44 2.46 -11.47
N GLU A 112 4.00 3.59 -11.94
CA GLU A 112 5.19 3.62 -12.78
C GLU A 112 6.40 3.03 -12.08
N GLN A 113 6.62 3.38 -10.82
CA GLN A 113 7.71 2.80 -10.02
C GLN A 113 7.52 1.30 -9.81
N ALA A 114 6.31 0.86 -9.46
CA ALA A 114 6.02 -0.56 -9.29
C ALA A 114 6.25 -1.35 -10.59
N LYS A 115 5.90 -0.77 -11.75
CA LYS A 115 6.16 -1.36 -13.07
C LYS A 115 7.66 -1.38 -13.41
N LYS A 116 8.38 -0.27 -13.22
CA LYS A 116 9.81 -0.15 -13.56
C LYS A 116 10.70 -1.02 -12.67
N LEU A 117 10.38 -1.10 -11.38
CA LEU A 117 11.16 -1.87 -10.41
C LEU A 117 10.74 -3.34 -10.33
N ASP A 118 9.61 -3.71 -10.93
CA ASP A 118 8.94 -5.00 -10.72
C ASP A 118 8.86 -5.37 -9.22
N ALA A 119 8.30 -4.47 -8.42
CA ALA A 119 8.39 -4.49 -6.96
C ALA A 119 7.06 -4.13 -6.29
N ILE A 120 7.00 -4.33 -4.97
CA ILE A 120 5.98 -3.73 -4.12
C ILE A 120 6.45 -2.32 -3.76
N VAL A 121 5.65 -1.31 -4.08
CA VAL A 121 5.96 0.09 -3.78
C VAL A 121 4.97 0.62 -2.75
N GLY A 122 5.47 1.24 -1.68
CA GLY A 122 4.62 1.74 -0.60
C GLY A 122 4.90 3.16 -0.16
N GLY A 123 3.99 3.74 0.63
CA GLY A 123 4.07 5.11 1.12
C GLY A 123 5.23 5.34 2.07
N ILE A 124 5.38 4.44 3.03
CA ILE A 124 6.52 4.41 3.96
C ILE A 124 7.27 3.09 3.80
N GLY A 125 8.58 3.15 4.01
CA GLY A 125 9.41 1.95 4.09
C GLY A 125 9.94 1.74 5.51
N ARG A 126 10.26 0.51 5.82
CA ARG A 126 10.85 0.13 7.10
C ARG A 126 11.96 -0.89 6.92
N ILE A 127 12.96 -0.74 7.76
CA ILE A 127 13.95 -1.80 8.00
C ILE A 127 13.46 -2.61 9.19
N GLY A 128 13.52 -3.93 9.08
CA GLY A 128 13.05 -4.82 10.13
C GLY A 128 13.83 -4.66 11.44
N PHE A 129 13.15 -4.74 12.58
CA PHE A 129 13.78 -4.58 13.91
C PHE A 129 14.81 -5.67 14.22
N THR A 130 14.63 -6.87 13.67
CA THR A 130 15.59 -7.98 13.83
C THR A 130 16.71 -7.95 12.79
N ASN A 131 16.70 -6.96 11.88
CA ASN A 131 17.73 -6.83 10.85
C ASN A 131 19.10 -6.52 11.49
N PRO A 132 20.13 -7.33 11.27
CA PRO A 132 21.47 -7.09 11.85
C PRO A 132 22.10 -5.76 11.41
N SER A 133 21.65 -5.21 10.30
CA SER A 133 22.13 -3.93 9.73
C SER A 133 21.19 -2.75 10.04
N TYR A 134 20.19 -2.91 10.91
CA TYR A 134 19.15 -1.92 11.19
C TYR A 134 19.66 -0.48 11.33
N GLY A 135 20.65 -0.24 12.15
CA GLY A 135 21.22 1.11 12.40
C GLY A 135 22.18 1.62 11.33
N LYS A 136 22.49 0.84 10.30
CA LYS A 136 23.44 1.18 9.23
C LYS A 136 22.76 1.40 7.89
N LEU A 137 21.58 0.81 7.68
CA LEU A 137 20.78 0.93 6.48
C LEU A 137 20.09 2.29 6.42
N GLU A 138 19.93 2.83 5.21
CA GLU A 138 19.16 4.03 4.97
C GLU A 138 17.70 3.79 5.39
N GLN A 139 17.21 4.65 6.29
CA GLN A 139 15.82 4.65 6.69
C GLN A 139 15.08 5.67 5.83
N PRO A 140 14.08 5.27 5.04
CA PRO A 140 13.31 6.25 4.30
C PRO A 140 12.54 7.16 5.28
N PRO A 141 12.46 8.46 5.00
CA PRO A 141 11.64 9.36 5.81
C PRO A 141 10.17 8.91 5.76
N ASP A 142 9.47 9.05 6.89
CA ASP A 142 8.09 8.60 7.02
C ASP A 142 7.14 9.37 6.11
N TYR A 143 7.46 10.62 5.81
CA TYR A 143 6.56 11.53 5.10
C TYR A 143 7.32 12.56 4.27
N GLY A 144 6.59 13.16 3.32
CA GLY A 144 7.05 14.27 2.54
C GLY A 144 7.82 13.87 1.28
N ILE A 145 8.50 14.85 0.70
CA ILE A 145 9.22 14.71 -0.56
C ILE A 145 10.44 13.80 -0.38
N ARG A 146 10.57 12.86 -1.30
CA ARG A 146 11.66 11.90 -1.38
C ARG A 146 12.00 11.70 -2.87
N PRO A 147 13.20 12.11 -3.34
CA PRO A 147 13.53 12.10 -4.77
C PRO A 147 13.68 10.68 -5.33
N ASP A 148 14.23 9.76 -4.55
CA ASP A 148 14.53 8.39 -4.98
C ASP A 148 13.74 7.36 -4.17
N PRO A 149 13.38 6.21 -4.77
CA PRO A 149 12.82 5.09 -4.02
C PRO A 149 13.91 4.46 -3.12
N VAL A 150 13.52 4.00 -1.95
CA VAL A 150 14.44 3.39 -0.98
C VAL A 150 14.08 1.93 -0.74
N LEU A 151 15.01 1.02 -1.02
CA LEU A 151 14.85 -0.40 -0.73
C LEU A 151 14.60 -0.61 0.76
N SER A 152 13.55 -1.36 1.09
CA SER A 152 13.04 -1.54 2.44
C SER A 152 12.68 -3.00 2.67
N ASP A 153 12.79 -3.50 3.90
CA ASP A 153 12.35 -4.85 4.24
C ASP A 153 10.83 -5.00 4.04
N TYR A 154 10.08 -3.96 4.39
CA TYR A 154 8.63 -3.90 4.11
C TYR A 154 8.17 -2.44 3.97
N VAL A 155 6.99 -2.29 3.38
CA VAL A 155 6.36 -0.99 3.13
C VAL A 155 4.92 -0.97 3.66
N GLY A 156 4.41 0.22 3.96
CA GLY A 156 3.11 0.41 4.58
C GLY A 156 2.35 1.64 4.09
N GLN A 157 1.20 1.90 4.72
CA GLN A 157 0.24 2.97 4.47
C GLN A 157 -0.53 2.84 3.14
N MET A 158 0.17 2.75 2.06
CA MET A 158 -0.32 2.48 0.72
C MET A 158 0.60 1.45 0.09
N TRP A 159 0.04 0.56 -0.71
CA TRP A 159 0.79 -0.45 -1.47
C TRP A 159 0.34 -0.44 -2.91
N VAL A 160 1.27 -0.41 -3.86
CA VAL A 160 1.02 -0.67 -5.28
C VAL A 160 1.88 -1.85 -5.71
N PHE A 161 1.24 -2.88 -6.27
CA PHE A 161 1.91 -4.13 -6.61
C PHE A 161 1.12 -4.95 -7.64
N ARG A 162 1.75 -5.96 -8.26
CA ARG A 162 1.06 -6.92 -9.11
C ARG A 162 0.14 -7.82 -8.29
N LYS A 163 -1.10 -7.99 -8.75
CA LYS A 163 -2.08 -8.88 -8.10
C LYS A 163 -1.54 -10.28 -7.83
N GLN A 164 -0.67 -10.79 -8.70
CA GLN A 164 -0.08 -12.13 -8.55
C GLN A 164 0.62 -12.31 -7.20
N LEU A 165 1.18 -11.26 -6.61
CA LEU A 165 1.86 -11.33 -5.31
C LEU A 165 0.91 -11.66 -4.14
N LEU A 166 -0.40 -11.55 -4.34
CA LEU A 166 -1.37 -12.05 -3.37
C LEU A 166 -1.33 -13.59 -3.25
N PHE A 167 -1.00 -14.29 -4.33
CA PHE A 167 -0.82 -15.75 -4.25
C PHE A 167 0.42 -16.10 -3.43
N ASP A 168 1.51 -15.31 -3.52
CA ASP A 168 2.67 -15.46 -2.64
C ASP A 168 2.27 -15.21 -1.19
N MET A 169 1.58 -14.08 -0.93
CA MET A 169 1.09 -13.72 0.40
C MET A 169 0.28 -14.85 1.05
N PHE A 170 -0.68 -15.43 0.32
CA PHE A 170 -1.57 -16.45 0.86
C PHE A 170 -1.02 -17.89 0.74
N SER A 171 0.12 -18.09 0.08
CA SER A 171 0.84 -19.38 0.08
C SER A 171 1.60 -19.64 1.38
N VAL A 172 1.84 -18.60 2.18
CA VAL A 172 2.49 -18.68 3.49
C VAL A 172 1.41 -18.41 4.55
N PRO A 173 1.17 -19.34 5.49
CA PRO A 173 0.24 -19.09 6.58
C PRO A 173 0.69 -17.87 7.40
N PRO A 174 -0.20 -16.94 7.77
CA PRO A 174 0.19 -15.81 8.61
C PRO A 174 0.56 -16.29 10.01
N SER A 175 1.64 -15.77 10.57
CA SER A 175 2.04 -16.03 11.95
C SER A 175 1.06 -15.44 12.96
N THR A 176 0.34 -14.39 12.55
CA THR A 176 -0.72 -13.73 13.32
C THR A 176 -1.73 -13.08 12.38
N TYR A 177 -2.99 -12.99 12.85
CA TYR A 177 -4.05 -12.22 12.16
C TYR A 177 -4.27 -10.84 12.81
N ALA A 178 -3.55 -10.52 13.88
CA ALA A 178 -3.79 -9.30 14.64
C ALA A 178 -3.14 -8.07 14.03
N THR A 179 -2.00 -8.23 13.33
CA THR A 179 -1.15 -7.17 12.78
C THR A 179 -0.15 -7.75 11.79
N GLY A 180 0.65 -6.88 11.14
CA GLY A 180 1.81 -7.29 10.32
C GLY A 180 1.44 -7.83 8.95
N GLU A 181 0.28 -7.47 8.43
CA GLU A 181 -0.13 -7.82 7.06
C GLU A 181 0.77 -7.16 6.01
N ASP A 182 1.26 -5.96 6.30
CA ASP A 182 2.25 -5.20 5.52
C ASP A 182 3.57 -6.00 5.39
N MET A 183 4.08 -6.47 6.53
CA MET A 183 5.26 -7.34 6.58
C MET A 183 4.98 -8.67 5.88
N HIS A 184 3.81 -9.27 6.12
CA HIS A 184 3.46 -10.55 5.55
C HIS A 184 3.41 -10.51 4.02
N LEU A 185 2.82 -9.48 3.42
CA LEU A 185 2.82 -9.26 1.97
C LEU A 185 4.25 -9.18 1.43
N CYS A 186 5.05 -8.27 1.98
CA CYS A 186 6.40 -8.01 1.49
C CYS A 186 7.34 -9.22 1.68
N PHE A 187 7.28 -9.85 2.84
CA PHE A 187 8.13 -10.99 3.17
C PHE A 187 7.75 -12.25 2.40
N ALA A 188 6.46 -12.49 2.19
CA ALA A 188 6.01 -13.62 1.39
C ALA A 188 6.41 -13.46 -0.09
N ALA A 189 6.26 -12.25 -0.66
CA ALA A 189 6.71 -11.94 -2.00
C ALA A 189 8.23 -12.13 -2.16
N ARG A 190 9.03 -11.64 -1.20
CA ARG A 190 10.47 -11.84 -1.19
C ARG A 190 10.86 -13.32 -1.07
N LEU A 191 10.21 -14.06 -0.16
CA LEU A 191 10.48 -15.48 0.07
C LEU A 191 10.13 -16.37 -1.12
N ARG A 192 9.01 -16.09 -1.79
CA ARG A 192 8.44 -16.96 -2.84
C ARG A 192 8.91 -16.61 -4.25
N SER A 193 8.97 -15.32 -4.54
CA SER A 193 9.22 -14.81 -5.89
C SER A 193 10.48 -13.94 -5.98
N GLY A 194 11.16 -13.65 -4.88
CA GLY A 194 12.34 -12.78 -4.85
C GLY A 194 12.00 -11.31 -5.06
N ILE A 195 10.70 -10.94 -5.03
CA ILE A 195 10.23 -9.57 -5.26
C ILE A 195 10.55 -8.69 -4.05
N LEU A 196 11.15 -7.54 -4.33
CA LEU A 196 11.59 -6.57 -3.32
C LEU A 196 10.51 -5.53 -3.03
N SER A 197 10.71 -4.78 -1.94
CA SER A 197 9.82 -3.70 -1.52
C SER A 197 10.56 -2.38 -1.46
N TYR A 198 9.96 -1.31 -1.98
CA TYR A 198 10.55 0.02 -1.98
C TYR A 198 9.59 1.05 -1.39
N ALA A 199 10.10 1.88 -0.48
CA ALA A 199 9.43 3.15 -0.21
C ALA A 199 9.49 4.00 -1.49
N ALA A 200 8.34 4.46 -1.99
CA ALA A 200 8.26 5.18 -3.26
C ALA A 200 9.08 6.45 -3.27
N ALA A 201 9.68 6.81 -4.41
CA ALA A 201 10.00 8.20 -4.65
C ALA A 201 8.72 9.04 -4.65
N GLN A 202 8.79 10.21 -4.05
CA GLN A 202 7.71 11.21 -3.99
C GLN A 202 8.36 12.58 -4.29
N PRO A 203 8.75 12.85 -5.55
CA PRO A 203 9.60 13.99 -5.89
C PRO A 203 8.88 15.32 -5.76
N THR A 204 7.55 15.35 -5.76
CA THR A 204 6.74 16.57 -5.65
C THR A 204 5.63 16.42 -4.61
N GLU A 205 5.01 17.53 -4.21
CA GLU A 205 3.86 17.51 -3.30
C GLU A 205 2.64 16.78 -3.88
N GLU A 206 2.49 16.78 -5.21
CA GLU A 206 1.43 16.07 -5.91
C GLU A 206 1.64 14.55 -5.89
N SER A 207 2.88 14.08 -5.75
CA SER A 207 3.23 12.66 -5.75
C SER A 207 3.18 12.00 -4.38
N VAL A 208 3.00 12.76 -3.28
CA VAL A 208 3.00 12.18 -1.94
C VAL A 208 1.78 11.30 -1.67
N SER A 209 1.98 10.26 -0.86
CA SER A 209 0.90 9.36 -0.44
C SER A 209 -0.05 9.97 0.59
N ASP A 210 0.34 11.05 1.27
CA ASP A 210 -0.50 11.75 2.25
C ASP A 210 -0.25 13.25 2.28
N VAL A 211 -1.10 14.03 1.60
CA VAL A 211 -1.08 15.50 1.66
C VAL A 211 -1.67 16.06 2.96
N ALA A 212 -2.33 15.22 3.74
CA ALA A 212 -2.96 15.59 5.01
C ALA A 212 -2.14 15.15 6.23
N TYR A 213 -0.84 14.94 6.04
CA TYR A 213 0.07 14.47 7.07
C TYR A 213 -0.11 15.22 8.41
N GLY A 214 -0.14 14.44 9.51
CA GLY A 214 -0.37 14.97 10.86
C GLY A 214 -1.84 15.22 11.21
N LYS A 215 -2.76 15.20 10.25
CA LYS A 215 -4.20 15.34 10.50
C LYS A 215 -4.86 14.03 10.88
N TYR A 216 -4.48 12.96 10.19
CA TYR A 216 -4.96 11.60 10.42
C TYR A 216 -3.78 10.71 10.86
N GLY A 217 -3.91 9.40 10.92
CA GLY A 217 -2.80 8.48 11.17
C GLY A 217 -2.15 8.53 12.56
N GLY A 218 -2.08 9.69 13.20
CA GLY A 218 -1.55 9.88 14.55
C GLY A 218 -2.59 9.75 15.68
N ASP A 219 -3.82 9.37 15.37
CA ASP A 219 -4.95 9.31 16.28
C ASP A 219 -4.95 8.04 17.19
N LYS A 220 -5.98 7.93 18.05
CA LYS A 220 -6.16 6.77 18.93
C LYS A 220 -6.43 5.45 18.20
N PHE A 221 -6.70 5.48 16.91
CA PHE A 221 -6.99 4.30 16.09
C PHE A 221 -5.73 3.77 15.39
N ALA A 222 -4.64 4.53 15.38
CA ALA A 222 -3.37 4.16 14.77
C ALA A 222 -2.87 2.80 15.29
N SER A 223 -2.54 1.89 14.36
CA SER A 223 -2.12 0.53 14.68
C SER A 223 -0.82 0.49 15.48
N TYR A 224 0.16 1.33 15.15
CA TYR A 224 1.47 1.37 15.81
C TYR A 224 1.39 1.71 17.31
N ARG A 225 0.31 2.42 17.75
CA ARG A 225 0.08 2.72 19.18
C ARG A 225 -0.47 1.53 19.97
N LYS A 226 -0.96 0.51 19.28
CA LYS A 226 -1.67 -0.64 19.90
C LYS A 226 -0.90 -1.94 19.75
N THR A 227 0.02 -1.99 18.80
CA THR A 227 0.78 -3.20 18.46
C THR A 227 2.17 -3.07 19.07
N PRO A 228 2.54 -3.93 20.02
CA PRO A 228 3.90 -3.99 20.55
C PRO A 228 4.92 -4.29 19.44
N GLU A 229 6.12 -3.73 19.55
CA GLU A 229 7.24 -4.06 18.64
C GLU A 229 7.56 -5.55 18.63
N SER A 230 7.37 -6.23 19.76
CA SER A 230 7.54 -7.68 19.89
C SER A 230 6.68 -8.48 18.92
N ASP A 231 5.46 -8.01 18.61
CA ASP A 231 4.57 -8.72 17.68
C ASP A 231 5.09 -8.61 16.23
N ARG A 232 5.64 -7.44 15.87
CA ARG A 232 6.29 -7.25 14.58
C ARG A 232 7.60 -8.02 14.46
N ALA A 233 8.44 -8.00 15.49
CA ALA A 233 9.65 -8.81 15.56
C ALA A 233 9.34 -10.32 15.45
N ALA A 234 8.21 -10.77 15.98
CA ALA A 234 7.76 -12.16 15.83
C ALA A 234 7.41 -12.52 14.39
N VAL A 235 6.81 -11.59 13.61
CA VAL A 235 6.57 -11.80 12.16
C VAL A 235 7.89 -11.92 11.42
N GLU A 236 8.86 -11.04 11.67
CA GLU A 236 10.20 -11.09 11.06
C GLU A 236 10.91 -12.43 11.38
N THR A 237 10.90 -12.81 12.66
CA THR A 237 11.50 -14.07 13.11
C THR A 237 10.85 -15.29 12.45
N TYR A 238 9.54 -15.25 12.27
CA TYR A 238 8.81 -16.30 11.57
C TYR A 238 9.30 -16.44 10.11
N PHE A 239 9.35 -15.34 9.35
CA PHE A 239 9.77 -15.37 7.95
C PHE A 239 11.27 -15.70 7.78
N THR A 240 12.14 -15.17 8.63
CA THR A 240 13.56 -15.53 8.60
C THR A 240 13.77 -17.01 8.96
N GLY A 241 12.95 -17.55 9.86
CA GLY A 241 12.93 -18.99 10.15
C GLY A 241 12.47 -19.86 8.97
N LEU A 242 11.70 -19.30 8.03
CA LEU A 242 11.32 -19.95 6.76
C LEU A 242 12.41 -19.82 5.68
N GLY A 243 13.51 -19.12 5.95
CA GLY A 243 14.63 -18.92 5.03
C GLY A 243 14.60 -17.58 4.26
N MET A 244 13.71 -16.64 4.62
CA MET A 244 13.78 -15.30 4.04
C MET A 244 14.96 -14.52 4.62
N SER A 245 15.74 -13.84 3.78
CA SER A 245 16.78 -12.89 4.21
C SER A 245 16.20 -11.49 4.32
N LEU A 246 16.55 -10.75 5.37
CA LEU A 246 16.36 -9.29 5.43
C LEU A 246 17.38 -8.60 4.53
N ILE A 247 17.13 -7.36 4.11
CA ILE A 247 18.07 -6.61 3.27
C ILE A 247 19.37 -6.35 4.00
N ASP A 248 20.48 -6.28 3.25
CA ASP A 248 21.78 -5.91 3.78
C ASP A 248 22.32 -4.63 3.11
N LEU A 249 23.49 -4.18 3.56
CA LEU A 249 24.11 -2.95 3.06
C LEU A 249 24.49 -3.04 1.59
N ASP A 250 24.92 -4.21 1.13
CA ASP A 250 25.31 -4.40 -0.26
C ASP A 250 24.08 -4.42 -1.17
N GLU A 251 23.00 -5.08 -0.78
CA GLU A 251 21.72 -5.05 -1.50
C GLU A 251 21.18 -3.61 -1.62
N GLN A 252 21.17 -2.86 -0.51
CA GLN A 252 20.66 -1.48 -0.54
C GLN A 252 21.52 -0.57 -1.42
N ARG A 253 22.85 -0.71 -1.36
CA ARG A 253 23.77 0.03 -2.23
C ARG A 253 23.57 -0.35 -3.70
N MET A 254 23.54 -1.65 -4.02
CA MET A 254 23.33 -2.14 -5.38
C MET A 254 21.97 -1.69 -5.95
N ALA A 255 20.91 -1.79 -5.14
CA ALA A 255 19.61 -1.29 -5.53
C ALA A 255 19.66 0.19 -5.91
N ARG A 256 20.33 1.03 -5.09
CA ARG A 256 20.46 2.46 -5.36
C ARG A 256 21.26 2.76 -6.65
N GLU A 257 22.34 2.00 -6.90
CA GLU A 257 23.16 2.17 -8.12
C GLU A 257 22.41 1.74 -9.40
N GLN A 258 21.47 0.81 -9.28
CA GLN A 258 20.70 0.23 -10.38
C GLN A 258 19.31 0.87 -10.58
N LEU A 259 18.95 1.87 -9.74
CA LEU A 259 17.66 2.53 -9.88
C LEU A 259 17.48 3.11 -11.29
N PRO A 260 16.38 2.81 -11.97
CA PRO A 260 16.05 3.48 -13.20
C PRO A 260 15.79 4.97 -12.91
N ARG A 261 16.15 5.87 -13.83
CA ARG A 261 15.79 7.27 -13.71
C ARG A 261 14.28 7.43 -13.80
N PHE A 262 13.72 8.24 -12.91
CA PHE A 262 12.30 8.55 -12.84
C PHE A 262 11.99 9.99 -13.31
N ASP A 263 13.01 10.69 -13.83
CA ASP A 263 12.93 12.12 -14.21
C ASP A 263 12.43 12.35 -15.65
N ASP A 264 12.02 11.29 -16.37
CA ASP A 264 11.56 11.37 -17.78
C ASP A 264 10.04 11.25 -17.91
#